data_213ad10a9ccb9f7a04cbcf583df18fad
#
_entry.id   213ad10a9ccb9f7a04cbcf583df18fad
#
_cell.length_a   1.000
_cell.length_b   1.000
_cell.length_c   1.000
_cell.angle_alpha   90.00
_cell.angle_beta   90.00
_cell.angle_gamma   90.00
#
_symmetry.space_group_name_H-M   'P 1'
#
loop_
_entity.id
_entity.type
_entity.pdbx_description
1 polymer ?
#
loop_
_entity_poly.entity_id
_entity_poly.type
_entity_poly.pdbx_seq_one_letter_code
_entity_poly.pdbx_strand_id
1 'polypeptide(L)'
;MKQKTNQLFLRTIIIFFSALILCLTISALILHNQVQIEHLQMENLIVEKSILIDDTISKLFYRTQILSSFILQNKGDISNFDELAAIIVDDPAILNILVAPDGVVSNVFPLEGNEAVIGLDFFSDGSGNREAVIAKETEQLVLGGPFTAVQGEQILVGRLPVFIDQPGGKKVFWGLVSVTLRYPDALEGAHLIELQTLGYEYEVWRINPDDGEKQIIASSRKDSELISNYVERKISFLNAEWYFKIIVDRPLYKLTEFWVLIIVSIMISFLVAAVAQNNQELRKLKNKLEALSNSDPLTEIYNRRYFMQAVENQMIRVTRMNSESFIIIFDLDNFKNINDKYGHQSGDIVLQEVAARTVSVLRPYDIFARYGGEEFIIFVADINQESVVFLAERIRKSIANMEIKVLNANITITASFGIAAAAPVNDLTNAISFADSALYIAKQEGRNRVHFSIVTQL
;
A
#
# COMPACT_ATOMS: atom_id res chain seq x y z
N MET A 1 -38.40 8.00 -12.57
CA MET A 1 -37.10 8.77 -12.55
C MET A 1 -36.43 8.77 -11.18
N LYS A 2 -37.06 9.10 -10.08
CA LYS A 2 -36.49 9.13 -8.71
C LYS A 2 -35.80 7.83 -8.28
N GLN A 3 -36.36 6.66 -8.59
CA GLN A 3 -35.78 5.36 -8.15
C GLN A 3 -34.43 5.03 -8.83
N LYS A 4 -34.25 5.37 -10.12
CA LYS A 4 -32.96 5.16 -10.83
C LYS A 4 -31.87 6.14 -10.38
N THR A 5 -32.25 7.35 -9.96
CA THR A 5 -31.31 8.35 -9.43
C THR A 5 -30.79 7.90 -8.04
N ASN A 6 -31.66 7.34 -7.20
CA ASN A 6 -31.27 6.80 -5.88
C ASN A 6 -30.32 5.60 -6.00
N GLN A 7 -30.50 4.72 -6.97
CA GLN A 7 -29.59 3.58 -7.20
C GLN A 7 -28.21 4.03 -7.67
N LEU A 8 -28.15 5.08 -8.48
CA LEU A 8 -26.88 5.62 -8.96
C LEU A 8 -26.07 6.26 -7.83
N PHE A 9 -26.75 7.06 -7.02
CA PHE A 9 -26.17 7.71 -5.84
C PHE A 9 -25.67 6.67 -4.83
N LEU A 10 -26.43 5.62 -4.58
CA LEU A 10 -26.04 4.54 -3.68
C LEU A 10 -24.77 3.81 -4.17
N ARG A 11 -24.64 3.55 -5.48
CA ARG A 11 -23.45 2.93 -6.07
C ARG A 11 -22.19 3.81 -5.90
N THR A 12 -22.32 5.11 -6.13
CA THR A 12 -21.20 6.06 -5.95
C THR A 12 -20.75 6.09 -4.49
N ILE A 13 -21.68 6.07 -3.54
CA ILE A 13 -21.37 5.98 -2.10
C ILE A 13 -20.65 4.68 -1.77
N ILE A 14 -21.10 3.54 -2.28
CA ILE A 14 -20.46 2.25 -2.05
C ILE A 14 -19.01 2.27 -2.59
N ILE A 15 -18.80 2.80 -3.79
CA ILE A 15 -17.45 2.91 -4.38
C ILE A 15 -16.55 3.79 -3.52
N PHE A 16 -17.07 4.94 -3.06
CA PHE A 16 -16.34 5.84 -2.16
C PHE A 16 -15.89 5.14 -0.88
N PHE A 17 -16.82 4.49 -0.16
CA PHE A 17 -16.49 3.82 1.10
C PHE A 17 -15.60 2.60 0.90
N SER A 18 -15.77 1.84 -0.19
CA SER A 18 -14.87 0.72 -0.50
C SER A 18 -13.45 1.19 -0.78
N ALA A 19 -13.29 2.28 -1.54
CA ALA A 19 -11.99 2.89 -1.80
C ALA A 19 -11.39 3.47 -0.51
N LEU A 20 -12.20 4.11 0.33
CA LEU A 20 -11.76 4.67 1.61
C LEU A 20 -11.23 3.58 2.56
N ILE A 21 -11.97 2.48 2.71
CA ILE A 21 -11.54 1.34 3.53
C ILE A 21 -10.20 0.80 3.01
N LEU A 22 -10.08 0.62 1.70
CA LEU A 22 -8.82 0.13 1.10
C LEU A 22 -7.65 1.09 1.37
N CYS A 23 -7.84 2.40 1.15
CA CYS A 23 -6.80 3.40 1.39
C CYS A 23 -6.42 3.48 2.87
N LEU A 24 -7.39 3.45 3.79
CA LEU A 24 -7.12 3.45 5.23
C LEU A 24 -6.40 2.18 5.69
N THR A 25 -6.71 1.01 5.10
CA THR A 25 -5.98 -0.24 5.38
C THR A 25 -4.53 -0.14 4.96
N ILE A 26 -4.27 0.40 3.76
CA ILE A 26 -2.90 0.63 3.27
C ILE A 26 -2.17 1.64 4.18
N SER A 27 -2.83 2.73 4.57
CA SER A 27 -2.26 3.73 5.48
C SER A 27 -1.92 3.13 6.85
N ALA A 28 -2.78 2.26 7.39
CA ALA A 28 -2.52 1.54 8.64
C ALA A 28 -1.32 0.60 8.54
N LEU A 29 -1.15 -0.09 7.40
CA LEU A 29 0.03 -0.94 7.14
C LEU A 29 1.32 -0.12 7.05
N ILE A 30 1.29 1.06 6.41
CA ILE A 30 2.44 1.96 6.32
C ILE A 30 2.85 2.43 7.72
N LEU A 31 1.88 2.89 8.54
CA LEU A 31 2.15 3.31 9.92
C LEU A 31 2.65 2.18 10.79
N HIS A 32 2.08 0.98 10.65
CA HIS A 32 2.57 -0.21 11.37
C HIS A 32 4.03 -0.52 11.01
N ASN A 33 4.38 -0.49 9.73
CA ASN A 33 5.75 -0.69 9.28
C ASN A 33 6.71 0.38 9.84
N GLN A 34 6.30 1.65 9.88
CA GLN A 34 7.11 2.72 10.48
C GLN A 34 7.39 2.45 11.96
N VAL A 35 6.38 2.05 12.73
CA VAL A 35 6.56 1.67 14.15
C VAL A 35 7.52 0.50 14.31
N GLN A 36 7.46 -0.52 13.43
CA GLN A 36 8.40 -1.65 13.47
C GLN A 36 9.84 -1.23 13.14
N ILE A 37 10.02 -0.36 12.15
CA ILE A 37 11.35 0.18 11.82
C ILE A 37 11.92 0.99 12.98
N GLU A 38 11.11 1.84 13.61
CA GLU A 38 11.51 2.63 14.78
C GLU A 38 11.92 1.71 15.96
N HIS A 39 11.15 0.64 16.19
CA HIS A 39 11.46 -0.35 17.23
C HIS A 39 12.81 -1.05 16.97
N LEU A 40 13.08 -1.48 15.73
CA LEU A 40 14.38 -2.05 15.34
C LEU A 40 15.55 -1.06 15.50
N GLN A 41 15.31 0.23 15.23
CA GLN A 41 16.30 1.27 15.46
C GLN A 41 16.62 1.43 16.94
N MET A 42 15.60 1.42 17.81
CA MET A 42 15.78 1.46 19.25
C MET A 42 16.54 0.21 19.77
N GLU A 43 16.24 -0.98 19.22
CA GLU A 43 16.96 -2.22 19.56
C GLU A 43 18.45 -2.14 19.20
N ASN A 44 18.79 -1.58 18.04
CA ASN A 44 20.19 -1.39 17.66
C ASN A 44 20.90 -0.36 18.53
N LEU A 45 20.25 0.78 18.79
CA LEU A 45 20.79 1.83 19.64
C LEU A 45 21.00 1.36 21.08
N ILE A 46 20.07 0.58 21.64
CA ILE A 46 20.22 0.09 23.00
C ILE A 46 21.38 -0.90 23.14
N VAL A 47 21.61 -1.71 22.11
CA VAL A 47 22.78 -2.60 22.06
C VAL A 47 24.09 -1.80 22.03
N GLU A 48 24.18 -0.84 21.11
CA GLU A 48 25.34 0.04 20.93
C GLU A 48 25.66 0.79 22.24
N LYS A 49 24.69 1.51 22.77
CA LYS A 49 24.88 2.30 23.99
C LYS A 49 25.15 1.45 25.22
N SER A 50 24.58 0.23 25.30
CA SER A 50 24.89 -0.73 26.37
C SER A 50 26.36 -1.13 26.36
N ILE A 51 26.92 -1.39 25.18
CA ILE A 51 28.35 -1.73 25.02
C ILE A 51 29.22 -0.51 25.40
N LEU A 52 28.82 0.70 25.01
CA LEU A 52 29.55 1.91 25.35
C LEU A 52 29.52 2.20 26.86
N ILE A 53 28.40 1.95 27.54
CA ILE A 53 28.31 2.06 29.01
C ILE A 53 29.30 1.08 29.66
N ASP A 54 29.27 -0.19 29.27
CA ASP A 54 30.17 -1.21 29.82
C ASP A 54 31.64 -0.86 29.55
N ASP A 55 32.01 -0.53 28.33
CA ASP A 55 33.37 -0.17 27.95
C ASP A 55 33.89 1.08 28.71
N THR A 56 33.04 2.11 28.84
CA THR A 56 33.39 3.36 29.54
C THR A 56 33.66 3.09 31.03
N ILE A 57 32.74 2.40 31.71
CA ILE A 57 32.89 2.07 33.11
C ILE A 57 34.06 1.14 33.34
N SER A 58 34.23 0.11 32.53
CA SER A 58 35.34 -0.86 32.62
C SER A 58 36.69 -0.18 32.42
N LYS A 59 36.83 0.75 31.46
CA LYS A 59 38.04 1.54 31.25
C LYS A 59 38.39 2.41 32.45
N LEU A 60 37.43 3.07 33.04
CA LEU A 60 37.67 3.90 34.23
C LEU A 60 38.14 3.04 35.40
N PHE A 61 37.52 1.87 35.63
CA PHE A 61 37.93 0.96 36.70
C PHE A 61 39.24 0.17 36.42
N TYR A 62 39.71 0.12 35.18
CA TYR A 62 41.01 -0.50 34.87
C TYR A 62 42.16 0.09 35.69
N ARG A 63 42.05 1.37 36.16
CA ARG A 63 42.99 2.03 37.06
C ARG A 63 43.20 1.28 38.38
N THR A 64 42.17 0.58 38.87
CA THR A 64 42.32 -0.29 40.06
C THR A 64 43.32 -1.44 39.84
N GLN A 65 43.35 -2.00 38.62
CA GLN A 65 44.29 -3.08 38.27
C GLN A 65 45.71 -2.55 38.13
N ILE A 66 45.91 -1.35 37.60
CA ILE A 66 47.22 -0.73 37.53
C ILE A 66 47.79 -0.50 38.94
N LEU A 67 46.96 0.07 39.84
CA LEU A 67 47.36 0.34 41.21
C LEU A 67 47.59 -0.96 42.02
N SER A 68 46.74 -1.96 41.82
CA SER A 68 46.93 -3.29 42.43
C SER A 68 48.26 -3.94 41.98
N SER A 69 48.56 -3.86 40.68
CA SER A 69 49.83 -4.38 40.12
C SER A 69 51.06 -3.69 40.71
N PHE A 70 50.99 -2.37 40.91
CA PHE A 70 52.05 -1.61 41.58
C PHE A 70 52.25 -2.08 43.04
N ILE A 71 51.17 -2.23 43.81
CA ILE A 71 51.23 -2.71 45.22
C ILE A 71 51.83 -4.11 45.28
N LEU A 72 51.50 -4.97 44.35
CA LEU A 72 52.01 -6.35 44.26
C LEU A 72 53.52 -6.35 43.97
N GLN A 73 53.96 -5.54 42.99
CA GLN A 73 55.38 -5.42 42.65
C GLN A 73 56.25 -4.88 43.79
N ASN A 74 55.69 -3.92 44.56
CA ASN A 74 56.35 -3.34 45.72
C ASN A 74 56.11 -4.06 47.03
N LYS A 75 55.54 -5.28 47.00
CA LYS A 75 55.27 -6.12 48.15
C LYS A 75 54.47 -5.43 49.26
N GLY A 76 53.53 -4.56 48.86
CA GLY A 76 52.67 -3.80 49.75
C GLY A 76 53.21 -2.42 50.18
N ASP A 77 54.38 -2.05 49.74
CA ASP A 77 54.87 -0.68 49.97
C ASP A 77 54.14 0.33 49.09
N ILE A 78 53.59 1.36 49.73
CA ILE A 78 52.78 2.45 49.09
C ILE A 78 53.46 3.83 49.28
N SER A 79 54.75 3.88 49.58
CA SER A 79 55.43 5.15 49.81
C SER A 79 55.39 6.09 48.61
N ASN A 80 55.30 5.57 47.36
CA ASN A 80 55.23 6.33 46.11
C ASN A 80 53.80 6.38 45.56
N PHE A 81 52.76 6.19 46.38
CA PHE A 81 51.35 6.17 45.96
C PHE A 81 50.95 7.43 45.26
N ASP A 82 51.28 8.62 45.80
CA ASP A 82 50.85 9.91 45.23
C ASP A 82 51.43 10.16 43.84
N GLU A 83 52.70 9.78 43.61
CA GLU A 83 53.28 9.93 42.26
C GLU A 83 52.62 9.04 41.24
N LEU A 84 52.28 7.83 41.60
CA LEU A 84 51.57 6.90 40.71
C LEU A 84 50.13 7.34 40.49
N ALA A 85 49.45 7.71 41.56
CA ALA A 85 48.06 8.13 41.53
C ALA A 85 47.89 9.38 40.62
N ALA A 86 48.83 10.33 40.67
CA ALA A 86 48.84 11.52 39.79
C ALA A 86 48.92 11.17 38.29
N ILE A 87 49.56 10.03 37.95
CA ILE A 87 49.62 9.56 36.57
C ILE A 87 48.34 8.86 36.14
N ILE A 88 47.69 8.17 37.08
CA ILE A 88 46.52 7.34 36.81
C ILE A 88 45.21 8.16 36.78
N VAL A 89 45.14 9.24 37.57
CA VAL A 89 43.97 10.15 37.62
C VAL A 89 44.12 11.17 36.46
N ASP A 90 43.85 10.68 35.26
CA ASP A 90 43.93 11.43 34.01
C ASP A 90 42.59 11.79 33.41
N ASP A 91 41.49 11.33 34.02
CA ASP A 91 40.10 11.48 33.56
C ASP A 91 39.31 12.31 34.57
N PRO A 92 38.59 13.37 34.14
CA PRO A 92 37.77 14.21 35.04
C PRO A 92 36.64 13.48 35.72
N ALA A 93 36.19 12.34 35.18
CA ALA A 93 35.17 11.48 35.81
C ALA A 93 35.72 10.78 37.08
N ILE A 94 37.07 10.69 37.26
CA ILE A 94 37.64 10.09 38.46
C ILE A 94 37.66 11.15 39.56
N LEU A 95 36.89 10.91 40.62
CA LEU A 95 36.89 11.78 41.79
C LEU A 95 38.17 11.56 42.64
N ASN A 96 38.47 10.31 42.93
CA ASN A 96 39.69 9.96 43.65
C ASN A 96 40.07 8.50 43.41
N ILE A 97 41.31 8.22 43.74
CA ILE A 97 41.85 6.85 43.90
C ILE A 97 42.36 6.72 45.33
N LEU A 98 42.09 5.60 45.95
CA LEU A 98 42.49 5.36 47.31
C LEU A 98 42.99 3.91 47.54
N VAL A 99 43.76 3.73 48.62
CA VAL A 99 44.21 2.45 49.09
C VAL A 99 43.84 2.27 50.56
N ALA A 100 43.43 1.07 50.91
CA ALA A 100 42.99 0.73 52.24
C ALA A 100 43.67 -0.58 52.71
N PRO A 101 44.92 -0.52 53.22
CA PRO A 101 45.52 -1.67 53.87
C PRO A 101 44.64 -2.20 55.02
N ASP A 102 44.49 -3.50 55.12
CA ASP A 102 43.59 -4.17 56.08
C ASP A 102 42.15 -3.68 56.02
N GLY A 103 41.74 -2.92 54.98
CA GLY A 103 40.44 -2.35 54.80
C GLY A 103 40.28 -0.93 55.32
N VAL A 104 41.28 -0.34 55.96
CA VAL A 104 41.21 1.02 56.45
C VAL A 104 41.96 2.00 55.50
N VAL A 105 41.28 3.02 55.04
CA VAL A 105 41.83 3.99 54.09
C VAL A 105 43.03 4.71 54.72
N SER A 106 44.19 4.51 54.09
CA SER A 106 45.45 5.16 54.51
C SER A 106 45.87 6.32 53.59
N ASN A 107 45.64 6.18 52.29
CA ASN A 107 46.03 7.15 51.26
C ASN A 107 44.91 7.37 50.28
N VAL A 108 44.72 8.64 49.85
CA VAL A 108 43.77 9.05 48.82
C VAL A 108 44.41 10.13 47.94
N PHE A 109 44.16 10.07 46.63
CA PHE A 109 44.62 11.07 45.68
C PHE A 109 43.50 11.50 44.75
N PRO A 110 43.28 12.82 44.53
CA PRO A 110 43.91 13.90 45.24
C PRO A 110 43.46 13.96 46.69
N LEU A 111 44.35 14.41 47.59
CA LEU A 111 43.97 14.59 49.00
C LEU A 111 43.03 15.75 49.21
N GLU A 112 43.25 16.88 48.52
CA GLU A 112 42.43 18.07 48.57
C GLU A 112 40.95 17.76 48.26
N GLY A 113 40.07 18.01 49.20
CA GLY A 113 38.62 17.72 49.11
C GLY A 113 38.22 16.28 49.42
N ASN A 114 39.18 15.38 49.68
CA ASN A 114 38.97 13.99 50.02
C ASN A 114 39.53 13.59 51.41
N GLU A 115 39.90 14.56 52.26
CA GLU A 115 40.50 14.30 53.59
C GLU A 115 39.59 13.46 54.49
N ALA A 116 38.29 13.65 54.35
CA ALA A 116 37.30 12.95 55.18
C ALA A 116 37.25 11.40 54.99
N VAL A 117 37.83 10.88 53.90
CA VAL A 117 37.84 9.42 53.67
C VAL A 117 39.01 8.73 54.33
N ILE A 118 40.04 9.49 54.79
CA ILE A 118 41.20 8.92 55.50
C ILE A 118 40.71 8.33 56.84
N GLY A 119 41.10 7.10 57.12
CA GLY A 119 40.68 6.38 58.33
C GLY A 119 39.34 5.67 58.26
N LEU A 120 38.61 5.76 57.09
CA LEU A 120 37.35 5.04 56.86
C LEU A 120 37.63 3.55 56.79
N ASP A 121 36.97 2.78 57.64
CA ASP A 121 37.06 1.31 57.64
C ASP A 121 35.96 0.71 56.79
N PHE A 122 36.33 0.04 55.69
CA PHE A 122 35.41 -0.59 54.77
C PHE A 122 34.80 -1.89 55.25
N PHE A 123 35.24 -2.42 56.39
CA PHE A 123 34.67 -3.60 57.01
C PHE A 123 33.88 -3.30 58.29
N SER A 124 33.75 -2.01 58.66
CA SER A 124 32.84 -1.59 59.73
C SER A 124 31.39 -1.63 59.29
N ASP A 125 30.43 -1.61 60.21
CA ASP A 125 29.01 -1.54 59.89
C ASP A 125 28.65 -0.16 59.26
N GLY A 126 28.25 -0.18 57.98
CA GLY A 126 27.85 1.02 57.26
C GLY A 126 27.39 0.74 55.81
N SER A 127 26.65 1.71 55.24
CA SER A 127 26.23 1.65 53.84
C SER A 127 27.45 1.71 52.91
N GLY A 128 27.52 0.82 51.91
CA GLY A 128 28.63 0.72 50.96
C GLY A 128 29.77 -0.22 51.41
N ASN A 129 29.71 -0.77 52.59
CA ASN A 129 30.71 -1.72 53.08
C ASN A 129 30.48 -3.14 52.57
N ARG A 130 29.25 -3.45 52.16
CA ARG A 130 28.88 -4.76 51.59
C ARG A 130 29.74 -5.12 50.37
N GLU A 131 29.97 -4.15 49.44
CA GLU A 131 30.77 -4.39 48.26
C GLU A 131 32.25 -4.63 48.56
N ALA A 132 32.77 -4.06 49.65
CA ALA A 132 34.13 -4.35 50.13
C ALA A 132 34.26 -5.78 50.60
N VAL A 133 33.25 -6.30 51.34
CA VAL A 133 33.19 -7.68 51.78
C VAL A 133 33.10 -8.61 50.57
N ILE A 134 32.19 -8.35 49.61
CA ILE A 134 32.03 -9.15 48.41
C ILE A 134 33.33 -9.15 47.61
N ALA A 135 34.01 -8.01 47.43
CA ALA A 135 35.29 -7.94 46.75
C ALA A 135 36.32 -8.85 47.39
N LYS A 136 36.46 -8.80 48.72
CA LYS A 136 37.41 -9.64 49.48
C LYS A 136 37.09 -11.12 49.36
N GLU A 137 35.81 -11.50 49.41
CA GLU A 137 35.35 -12.90 49.35
C GLU A 137 35.48 -13.50 47.96
N THR A 138 35.19 -12.69 46.92
CA THR A 138 35.21 -13.13 45.50
C THR A 138 36.60 -13.00 44.85
N GLU A 139 37.53 -12.29 45.50
CA GLU A 139 38.83 -11.90 44.94
C GLU A 139 38.70 -11.12 43.59
N GLN A 140 37.59 -10.44 43.37
CA GLN A 140 37.31 -9.76 42.10
C GLN A 140 37.04 -8.27 42.34
N LEU A 141 37.15 -7.51 41.25
CA LEU A 141 36.71 -6.11 41.20
C LEU A 141 35.18 -6.06 41.38
N VAL A 142 34.72 -5.28 42.32
CA VAL A 142 33.32 -5.10 42.66
C VAL A 142 32.90 -3.63 42.45
N LEU A 143 31.82 -3.42 41.75
CA LEU A 143 31.18 -2.11 41.60
C LEU A 143 30.18 -1.86 42.73
N GLY A 144 30.33 -0.72 43.39
CA GLY A 144 29.39 -0.19 44.36
C GLY A 144 28.80 1.16 43.91
N GLY A 145 27.61 1.49 44.39
CA GLY A 145 26.93 2.73 44.07
C GLY A 145 25.83 2.61 43.01
N PRO A 146 25.14 3.74 42.66
CA PRO A 146 25.44 5.08 43.18
C PRO A 146 25.22 5.22 44.68
N PHE A 147 26.16 5.87 45.36
CA PHE A 147 26.09 6.29 46.76
C PHE A 147 26.20 7.81 46.88
N THR A 148 25.74 8.37 48.00
CA THR A 148 26.09 9.73 48.34
C THR A 148 27.42 9.68 49.09
N ALA A 149 28.47 10.29 48.53
CA ALA A 149 29.78 10.37 49.18
C ALA A 149 29.71 11.24 50.41
N VAL A 150 30.72 11.14 51.28
CA VAL A 150 30.87 11.98 52.49
C VAL A 150 30.88 13.47 52.11
N GLN A 151 31.34 13.79 50.89
CA GLN A 151 31.40 15.14 50.35
C GLN A 151 30.03 15.61 49.76
N GLY A 152 29.00 14.73 49.74
CA GLY A 152 27.65 15.05 49.24
C GLY A 152 27.45 14.79 47.75
N GLU A 153 28.47 14.38 47.01
CA GLU A 153 28.37 14.05 45.60
C GLU A 153 27.84 12.60 45.39
N GLN A 154 27.18 12.35 44.30
CA GLN A 154 26.79 10.99 43.90
C GLN A 154 28.00 10.30 43.23
N ILE A 155 28.33 9.11 43.68
CA ILE A 155 29.54 8.37 43.26
C ILE A 155 29.26 6.93 42.91
N LEU A 156 30.08 6.40 41.98
CA LEU A 156 30.29 5.00 41.74
C LEU A 156 31.68 4.60 42.26
N VAL A 157 31.81 3.46 42.86
CA VAL A 157 33.11 3.01 43.43
C VAL A 157 33.45 1.61 42.92
N GLY A 158 34.60 1.47 42.30
CA GLY A 158 35.20 0.18 41.98
C GLY A 158 36.20 -0.24 43.07
N ARG A 159 36.00 -1.37 43.72
CA ARG A 159 36.88 -1.91 44.74
C ARG A 159 37.50 -3.20 44.29
N LEU A 160 38.84 -3.22 44.26
CA LEU A 160 39.64 -4.39 43.92
C LEU A 160 40.42 -4.85 45.15
N PRO A 161 40.26 -6.13 45.63
CA PRO A 161 41.08 -6.65 46.72
C PRO A 161 42.48 -7.02 46.23
N VAL A 162 43.47 -6.77 47.05
CA VAL A 162 44.87 -7.09 46.79
C VAL A 162 45.31 -8.17 47.77
N PHE A 163 45.87 -9.24 47.24
CA PHE A 163 46.42 -10.35 48.04
C PHE A 163 47.92 -10.51 47.73
N ILE A 164 48.75 -10.48 48.75
CA ILE A 164 50.23 -10.60 48.60
C ILE A 164 50.67 -12.03 48.95
N ASP A 165 51.53 -12.57 48.11
CA ASP A 165 52.12 -13.90 48.35
C ASP A 165 53.20 -13.79 49.45
N GLN A 166 53.04 -14.62 50.50
CA GLN A 166 54.00 -14.77 51.58
C GLN A 166 54.91 -15.97 51.33
N PRO A 167 56.10 -15.99 51.98
CA PRO A 167 56.99 -17.15 51.95
C PRO A 167 56.25 -18.40 52.37
N GLY A 168 56.21 -19.41 51.49
CA GLY A 168 55.40 -20.63 51.71
C GLY A 168 54.16 -20.75 50.86
N GLY A 169 53.89 -19.77 49.92
CA GLY A 169 52.81 -19.83 48.90
C GLY A 169 51.46 -19.51 49.44
N LYS A 170 51.30 -18.96 50.64
CA LYS A 170 50.05 -18.49 51.18
C LYS A 170 49.73 -17.08 50.74
N LYS A 171 48.61 -16.86 50.10
CA LYS A 171 48.09 -15.52 49.80
C LYS A 171 47.49 -14.90 51.06
N VAL A 172 47.86 -13.70 51.38
CA VAL A 172 47.34 -12.92 52.50
C VAL A 172 46.67 -11.67 51.98
N PHE A 173 45.50 -11.40 52.46
CA PHE A 173 44.80 -10.17 52.13
C PHE A 173 45.60 -8.97 52.60
N TRP A 174 46.01 -8.11 51.68
CA TRP A 174 46.76 -6.89 51.97
C TRP A 174 45.83 -5.73 52.25
N GLY A 175 44.74 -5.61 51.47
CA GLY A 175 43.80 -4.50 51.55
C GLY A 175 42.98 -4.33 50.30
N LEU A 176 42.42 -3.15 50.14
CA LEU A 176 41.59 -2.76 48.96
C LEU A 176 42.23 -1.58 48.22
N VAL A 177 42.11 -1.64 46.92
CA VAL A 177 42.32 -0.49 46.03
C VAL A 177 40.97 -0.06 45.54
N SER A 178 40.70 1.23 45.57
CA SER A 178 39.40 1.76 45.09
C SER A 178 39.59 2.93 44.15
N VAL A 179 38.78 2.98 43.12
CA VAL A 179 38.60 4.15 42.22
C VAL A 179 37.19 4.64 42.42
N THR A 180 37.06 5.92 42.72
CA THR A 180 35.76 6.59 42.91
C THR A 180 35.48 7.47 41.69
N LEU A 181 34.34 7.27 41.08
CA LEU A 181 33.92 8.01 39.89
C LEU A 181 32.83 8.99 40.26
N ARG A 182 32.90 10.20 39.69
CA ARG A 182 31.77 11.14 39.73
C ARG A 182 30.65 10.62 38.88
N TYR A 183 29.46 10.73 39.39
CA TYR A 183 28.27 10.35 38.71
C TYR A 183 27.40 11.63 38.52
N PRO A 184 26.88 11.97 37.32
CA PRO A 184 26.77 11.11 36.11
C PRO A 184 27.96 11.19 35.14
N ASP A 185 29.02 11.95 35.40
CA ASP A 185 30.16 12.20 34.49
C ASP A 185 30.81 10.91 33.98
N ALA A 186 30.86 9.86 34.83
CA ALA A 186 31.33 8.54 34.46
C ALA A 186 30.59 7.89 33.27
N LEU A 187 29.43 8.40 32.87
CA LEU A 187 28.67 7.92 31.72
C LEU A 187 28.79 8.81 30.47
N GLU A 188 29.58 9.90 30.52
CA GLU A 188 29.75 10.79 29.38
C GLU A 188 30.28 10.06 28.13
N GLY A 189 31.22 9.14 28.32
CA GLY A 189 31.79 8.31 27.24
C GLY A 189 30.78 7.41 26.54
N ALA A 190 29.63 7.17 27.12
CA ALA A 190 28.55 6.43 26.50
C ALA A 190 27.68 7.29 25.55
N HIS A 191 27.92 8.61 25.54
CA HIS A 191 27.23 9.58 24.65
C HIS A 191 25.71 9.44 24.67
N LEU A 192 25.10 9.28 25.87
CA LEU A 192 23.65 9.08 26.02
C LEU A 192 22.83 10.29 25.56
N ILE A 193 23.40 11.50 25.60
CA ILE A 193 22.77 12.72 25.13
C ILE A 193 22.41 12.71 23.65
N GLU A 194 23.11 11.91 22.84
CA GLU A 194 22.82 11.74 21.42
C GLU A 194 21.43 11.13 21.19
N LEU A 195 20.94 10.29 22.10
CA LEU A 195 19.60 9.75 22.03
C LEU A 195 18.53 10.84 22.03
N GLN A 196 18.74 11.92 22.81
CA GLN A 196 17.81 13.05 22.83
C GLN A 196 17.81 13.82 21.49
N THR A 197 18.96 13.94 20.84
CA THR A 197 19.04 14.60 19.53
C THR A 197 18.33 13.79 18.43
N LEU A 198 18.27 12.47 18.58
CA LEU A 198 17.49 11.56 17.74
C LEU A 198 15.99 11.52 18.12
N GLY A 199 15.61 12.22 19.20
CA GLY A 199 14.24 12.30 19.66
C GLY A 199 13.80 11.13 20.54
N TYR A 200 14.75 10.40 21.12
CA TYR A 200 14.51 9.37 22.11
C TYR A 200 14.76 9.88 23.51
N GLU A 201 13.99 9.39 24.45
CA GLU A 201 14.28 9.52 25.88
C GLU A 201 14.95 8.24 26.37
N TYR A 202 15.70 8.31 27.45
CA TYR A 202 16.34 7.16 28.03
C TYR A 202 16.25 7.15 29.55
N GLU A 203 16.38 5.95 30.11
CA GLU A 203 16.48 5.71 31.54
C GLU A 203 17.43 4.53 31.75
N VAL A 204 18.45 4.74 32.59
CA VAL A 204 19.33 3.69 33.11
C VAL A 204 19.00 3.53 34.60
N TRP A 205 18.71 2.31 35.05
CA TRP A 205 18.32 2.06 36.43
C TRP A 205 18.82 0.71 36.91
N ARG A 206 18.81 0.50 38.22
CA ARG A 206 19.13 -0.77 38.87
C ARG A 206 18.13 -1.06 39.99
N ILE A 207 18.15 -2.29 40.51
CA ILE A 207 17.58 -2.60 41.80
C ILE A 207 18.64 -2.30 42.85
N ASN A 208 18.32 -1.44 43.79
CA ASN A 208 19.18 -1.15 44.93
C ASN A 208 19.26 -2.41 45.80
N PRO A 209 20.47 -2.95 46.08
CA PRO A 209 20.61 -4.19 46.84
C PRO A 209 20.24 -4.05 48.33
N ASP A 210 20.17 -2.81 48.85
CA ASP A 210 19.92 -2.58 50.26
C ASP A 210 18.41 -2.58 50.61
N ASP A 211 17.58 -2.01 49.75
CA ASP A 211 16.14 -1.87 50.00
C ASP A 211 15.25 -2.58 48.97
N GLY A 212 15.82 -3.04 47.86
CA GLY A 212 15.10 -3.70 46.78
C GLY A 212 14.33 -2.74 45.87
N GLU A 213 14.45 -1.45 46.06
CA GLU A 213 13.77 -0.44 45.28
C GLU A 213 14.49 -0.10 43.98
N LYS A 214 13.71 0.44 43.01
CA LYS A 214 14.26 0.94 41.74
C LYS A 214 15.08 2.22 41.97
N GLN A 215 16.37 2.15 41.68
CA GLN A 215 17.27 3.30 41.74
C GLN A 215 17.64 3.75 40.33
N ILE A 216 17.27 5.00 39.99
CA ILE A 216 17.63 5.59 38.70
C ILE A 216 19.11 5.99 38.73
N ILE A 217 19.84 5.53 37.72
CA ILE A 217 21.24 5.83 37.49
C ILE A 217 21.37 7.05 36.58
N ALA A 218 20.68 7.06 35.43
CA ALA A 218 20.67 8.19 34.50
C ALA A 218 19.29 8.26 33.83
N SER A 219 18.78 9.46 33.61
CA SER A 219 17.54 9.64 32.90
C SER A 219 17.50 10.99 32.19
N SER A 220 17.00 10.97 30.98
CA SER A 220 16.66 12.20 30.25
C SER A 220 15.24 12.70 30.57
N ARG A 221 14.44 11.91 31.27
CA ARG A 221 13.04 12.20 31.58
C ARG A 221 12.88 13.03 32.85
N LYS A 222 11.85 13.89 32.78
CA LYS A 222 11.41 14.68 33.95
C LYS A 222 10.17 14.11 34.64
N ASP A 223 9.37 13.31 33.93
CA ASP A 223 8.08 12.80 34.41
C ASP A 223 7.96 11.28 34.30
N SER A 224 7.20 10.67 35.22
CA SER A 224 7.00 9.21 35.34
C SER A 224 5.70 8.73 34.68
N GLU A 225 5.25 9.32 33.58
CA GLU A 225 4.04 8.85 32.88
C GLU A 225 4.21 7.45 32.30
N LEU A 226 3.08 6.71 32.25
CA LEU A 226 3.00 5.37 31.64
C LEU A 226 3.33 5.44 30.15
N ILE A 227 4.35 4.71 29.73
CA ILE A 227 4.85 4.70 28.36
C ILE A 227 4.46 3.39 27.69
N SER A 228 3.95 3.50 26.48
CA SER A 228 3.52 2.36 25.68
C SER A 228 4.59 1.85 24.71
N ASN A 229 5.58 2.65 24.35
CA ASN A 229 6.58 2.28 23.36
C ASN A 229 8.01 2.48 23.88
N TYR A 230 8.68 1.38 24.20
CA TYR A 230 10.04 1.37 24.69
C TYR A 230 10.73 0.04 24.36
N VAL A 231 12.05 0.07 24.38
CA VAL A 231 12.93 -1.11 24.39
C VAL A 231 13.75 -1.09 25.67
N GLU A 232 13.86 -2.20 26.34
CA GLU A 232 14.66 -2.33 27.56
C GLU A 232 15.65 -3.48 27.43
N ARG A 233 16.88 -3.26 27.90
CA ARG A 233 17.95 -4.25 27.90
C ARG A 233 18.64 -4.31 29.26
N LYS A 234 18.89 -5.49 29.73
CA LYS A 234 19.74 -5.75 30.90
C LYS A 234 21.20 -5.67 30.49
N ILE A 235 21.99 -4.91 31.23
CA ILE A 235 23.44 -4.79 31.10
C ILE A 235 24.04 -5.43 32.35
N SER A 236 24.88 -6.44 32.16
CA SER A 236 25.58 -7.09 33.27
C SER A 236 27.06 -6.83 33.11
N PHE A 237 27.66 -6.15 34.06
CA PHE A 237 29.09 -5.92 34.13
C PHE A 237 29.57 -5.98 35.58
N LEU A 238 30.74 -6.57 35.79
CA LEU A 238 31.27 -6.89 37.12
C LEU A 238 30.20 -7.66 37.92
N ASN A 239 29.88 -7.19 39.13
CA ASN A 239 28.84 -7.74 40.02
C ASN A 239 27.48 -7.04 39.88
N ALA A 240 27.36 -6.05 38.95
CA ALA A 240 26.19 -5.20 38.84
C ALA A 240 25.28 -5.61 37.69
N GLU A 241 23.99 -5.46 37.90
CA GLU A 241 22.95 -5.63 36.90
C GLU A 241 22.22 -4.30 36.75
N TRP A 242 22.39 -3.68 35.60
CA TRP A 242 21.68 -2.45 35.24
C TRP A 242 20.67 -2.71 34.16
N TYR A 243 19.63 -1.90 34.11
CA TYR A 243 18.61 -1.93 33.07
C TYR A 243 18.67 -0.62 32.30
N PHE A 244 18.80 -0.72 31.03
CA PHE A 244 18.81 0.41 30.13
C PHE A 244 17.55 0.40 29.27
N LYS A 245 16.85 1.52 29.25
CA LYS A 245 15.57 1.70 28.57
C LYS A 245 15.65 2.87 27.64
N ILE A 246 15.28 2.66 26.36
CA ILE A 246 15.08 3.71 25.36
C ILE A 246 13.57 3.83 25.11
N ILE A 247 13.11 5.07 25.05
CA ILE A 247 11.69 5.39 25.11
C ILE A 247 11.36 6.36 23.98
N VAL A 248 10.21 6.12 23.31
CA VAL A 248 9.62 7.06 22.35
C VAL A 248 8.29 7.53 22.89
N ASP A 249 8.20 8.82 23.22
CA ASP A 249 6.95 9.46 23.63
C ASP A 249 6.33 10.24 22.45
N ARG A 250 5.99 9.52 21.38
CA ARG A 250 5.33 10.09 20.19
C ARG A 250 4.08 9.28 19.85
N PRO A 251 2.90 9.61 20.39
CA PRO A 251 1.67 8.96 19.98
C PRO A 251 1.40 9.22 18.50
N LEU A 252 0.89 8.20 17.78
CA LEU A 252 0.68 8.22 16.32
C LEU A 252 -0.09 9.47 15.83
N TYR A 253 -1.06 9.95 16.60
CA TYR A 253 -1.87 11.12 16.22
C TYR A 253 -1.08 12.46 16.27
N LYS A 254 0.07 12.50 16.92
CA LYS A 254 0.98 13.67 16.91
C LYS A 254 1.90 13.69 15.69
N LEU A 255 1.97 12.57 14.92
CA LEU A 255 2.75 12.52 13.70
C LEU A 255 2.02 13.24 12.57
N THR A 256 2.70 14.13 11.88
CA THR A 256 2.17 14.83 10.70
C THR A 256 1.75 13.83 9.62
N GLU A 257 2.54 12.76 9.44
CA GLU A 257 2.32 11.68 8.49
C GLU A 257 0.98 10.98 8.68
N PHE A 258 0.55 10.79 9.92
CA PHE A 258 -0.76 10.20 10.24
C PHE A 258 -1.91 10.99 9.61
N TRP A 259 -1.92 12.31 9.79
CA TRP A 259 -2.97 13.18 9.25
C TRP A 259 -2.88 13.31 7.72
N VAL A 260 -1.66 13.38 7.18
CA VAL A 260 -1.43 13.41 5.72
C VAL A 260 -2.01 12.13 5.07
N LEU A 261 -1.74 10.96 5.62
CA LEU A 261 -2.26 9.69 5.10
C LEU A 261 -3.80 9.63 5.14
N ILE A 262 -4.42 10.15 6.21
CA ILE A 262 -5.89 10.22 6.30
C ILE A 262 -6.46 11.15 5.22
N ILE A 263 -5.91 12.36 5.07
CA ILE A 263 -6.37 13.34 4.09
C ILE A 263 -6.22 12.79 2.67
N VAL A 264 -5.07 12.22 2.35
CA VAL A 264 -4.79 11.61 1.05
C VAL A 264 -5.75 10.45 0.77
N SER A 265 -6.04 9.61 1.76
CA SER A 265 -7.00 8.50 1.64
C SER A 265 -8.41 9.00 1.29
N ILE A 266 -8.85 10.08 1.93
CA ILE A 266 -10.15 10.70 1.64
C ILE A 266 -10.16 11.30 0.23
N MET A 267 -9.11 12.03 -0.17
CA MET A 267 -9.00 12.65 -1.49
C MET A 267 -9.00 11.61 -2.62
N ILE A 268 -8.22 10.54 -2.50
CA ILE A 268 -8.19 9.45 -3.48
C ILE A 268 -9.56 8.79 -3.60
N SER A 269 -10.21 8.52 -2.48
CA SER A 269 -11.54 7.89 -2.45
C SER A 269 -12.59 8.75 -3.13
N PHE A 270 -12.55 10.07 -2.91
CA PHE A 270 -13.41 11.02 -3.59
C PHE A 270 -13.14 11.06 -5.10
N LEU A 271 -11.88 11.08 -5.52
CA LEU A 271 -11.49 11.08 -6.92
C LEU A 271 -11.96 9.81 -7.64
N VAL A 272 -11.77 8.63 -7.02
CA VAL A 272 -12.25 7.35 -7.58
C VAL A 272 -13.76 7.36 -7.76
N ALA A 273 -14.50 7.82 -6.77
CA ALA A 273 -15.96 7.92 -6.84
C ALA A 273 -16.42 8.90 -7.94
N ALA A 274 -15.78 10.06 -8.07
CA ALA A 274 -16.08 11.07 -9.10
C ALA A 274 -15.79 10.54 -10.51
N VAL A 275 -14.67 9.86 -10.73
CA VAL A 275 -14.33 9.23 -12.01
C VAL A 275 -15.34 8.14 -12.37
N ALA A 276 -15.72 7.30 -11.41
CA ALA A 276 -16.72 6.26 -11.63
C ALA A 276 -18.09 6.85 -12.01
N GLN A 277 -18.51 7.93 -11.38
CA GLN A 277 -19.74 8.64 -11.71
C GLN A 277 -19.69 9.23 -13.12
N ASN A 278 -18.62 9.95 -13.46
CA ASN A 278 -18.45 10.57 -14.78
C ASN A 278 -18.48 9.52 -15.91
N ASN A 279 -17.78 8.41 -15.73
CA ASN A 279 -17.79 7.30 -16.69
C ASN A 279 -19.20 6.72 -16.92
N GLN A 280 -20.02 6.64 -15.86
CA GLN A 280 -21.40 6.18 -16.00
C GLN A 280 -22.27 7.19 -16.78
N GLU A 281 -22.08 8.48 -16.57
CA GLU A 281 -22.80 9.53 -17.31
C GLU A 281 -22.43 9.54 -18.79
N LEU A 282 -21.13 9.42 -19.10
CA LEU A 282 -20.65 9.31 -20.47
C LEU A 282 -21.23 8.09 -21.20
N ARG A 283 -21.30 6.93 -20.55
CA ARG A 283 -21.94 5.72 -21.12
C ARG A 283 -23.41 5.95 -21.41
N LYS A 284 -24.14 6.62 -20.50
CA LYS A 284 -25.57 6.93 -20.72
C LYS A 284 -25.76 7.88 -21.90
N LEU A 285 -24.91 8.91 -22.00
CA LEU A 285 -24.97 9.87 -23.11
C LEU A 285 -24.66 9.19 -24.45
N LYS A 286 -23.62 8.35 -24.50
CA LYS A 286 -23.29 7.54 -25.67
C LYS A 286 -24.47 6.68 -26.12
N ASN A 287 -25.07 5.93 -25.19
CA ASN A 287 -26.24 5.07 -25.50
C ASN A 287 -27.44 5.87 -25.99
N LYS A 288 -27.65 7.11 -25.46
CA LYS A 288 -28.70 8.01 -25.97
C LYS A 288 -28.43 8.47 -27.38
N LEU A 289 -27.17 8.85 -27.70
CA LEU A 289 -26.77 9.25 -29.04
C LEU A 289 -26.94 8.10 -30.05
N GLU A 290 -26.52 6.89 -29.69
CA GLU A 290 -26.73 5.69 -30.50
C GLU A 290 -28.23 5.38 -30.70
N ALA A 291 -29.07 5.67 -29.68
CA ALA A 291 -30.51 5.51 -29.78
C ALA A 291 -31.19 6.56 -30.70
N LEU A 292 -30.59 7.71 -30.85
CA LEU A 292 -31.12 8.76 -31.74
C LEU A 292 -30.71 8.57 -33.20
N SER A 293 -29.71 7.73 -33.50
CA SER A 293 -29.30 7.42 -34.86
C SER A 293 -30.33 6.48 -35.51
N ASN A 294 -31.05 6.94 -36.51
CA ASN A 294 -32.05 6.18 -37.26
C ASN A 294 -31.49 5.55 -38.56
N SER A 295 -30.29 5.95 -38.95
CA SER A 295 -29.63 5.46 -40.15
C SER A 295 -28.49 4.45 -39.83
N ASP A 296 -28.19 3.62 -40.81
CA ASP A 296 -26.96 2.82 -40.83
C ASP A 296 -25.78 3.71 -41.27
N PRO A 297 -24.67 3.74 -40.52
CA PRO A 297 -23.57 4.68 -40.77
C PRO A 297 -22.79 4.40 -42.07
N LEU A 298 -22.89 3.19 -42.65
CA LEU A 298 -22.21 2.82 -43.87
C LEU A 298 -23.04 3.19 -45.10
N THR A 299 -24.30 2.82 -45.09
CA THR A 299 -25.19 2.90 -46.28
C THR A 299 -26.11 4.12 -46.28
N GLU A 300 -26.14 4.86 -45.14
CA GLU A 300 -26.97 6.04 -44.90
C GLU A 300 -28.50 5.81 -45.00
N ILE A 301 -28.96 4.61 -45.34
CA ILE A 301 -30.37 4.22 -45.27
C ILE A 301 -30.78 3.95 -43.81
N TYR A 302 -32.04 3.66 -43.56
CA TYR A 302 -32.48 3.35 -42.23
C TYR A 302 -31.79 2.10 -41.69
N ASN A 303 -31.60 2.05 -40.37
CA ASN A 303 -31.13 0.83 -39.69
C ASN A 303 -32.29 -0.06 -39.26
N ARG A 304 -31.99 -1.30 -38.93
CA ARG A 304 -32.97 -2.31 -38.49
C ARG A 304 -33.89 -1.81 -37.37
N ARG A 305 -33.36 -1.04 -36.41
CA ARG A 305 -34.13 -0.55 -35.26
C ARG A 305 -35.20 0.45 -35.69
N TYR A 306 -34.83 1.39 -36.52
CA TYR A 306 -35.81 2.38 -37.07
C TYR A 306 -36.86 1.68 -37.93
N PHE A 307 -36.44 0.71 -38.77
CA PHE A 307 -37.34 -0.08 -39.61
C PHE A 307 -38.45 -0.73 -38.79
N MET A 308 -38.08 -1.48 -37.72
CA MET A 308 -39.04 -2.18 -36.86
C MET A 308 -40.08 -1.19 -36.27
N GLN A 309 -39.60 -0.05 -35.73
CA GLN A 309 -40.47 0.94 -35.09
C GLN A 309 -41.38 1.67 -36.12
N ALA A 310 -40.82 2.03 -37.29
CA ALA A 310 -41.54 2.77 -38.31
C ALA A 310 -42.62 1.88 -38.99
N VAL A 311 -42.27 0.62 -39.25
CA VAL A 311 -43.20 -0.33 -39.90
C VAL A 311 -44.35 -0.72 -38.98
N GLU A 312 -44.12 -0.97 -37.67
CA GLU A 312 -45.20 -1.22 -36.72
C GLU A 312 -46.27 -0.13 -36.75
N ASN A 313 -45.81 1.16 -36.78
CA ASN A 313 -46.72 2.30 -36.88
C ASN A 313 -47.48 2.34 -38.20
N GLN A 314 -46.86 2.02 -39.33
CA GLN A 314 -47.49 1.97 -40.65
C GLN A 314 -48.46 0.82 -40.78
N MET A 315 -48.18 -0.36 -40.22
CA MET A 315 -49.05 -1.53 -40.23
C MET A 315 -50.38 -1.24 -39.57
N ILE A 316 -50.39 -0.49 -38.44
CA ILE A 316 -51.66 -0.05 -37.80
C ILE A 316 -52.51 0.76 -38.76
N ARG A 317 -51.90 1.63 -39.56
CA ARG A 317 -52.63 2.45 -40.56
C ARG A 317 -53.14 1.57 -41.69
N VAL A 318 -52.29 0.71 -42.26
CA VAL A 318 -52.60 -0.20 -43.37
C VAL A 318 -53.76 -1.14 -42.98
N THR A 319 -53.76 -1.70 -41.74
CA THR A 319 -54.86 -2.54 -41.25
C THR A 319 -56.15 -1.77 -41.16
N ARG A 320 -56.16 -0.51 -40.67
CA ARG A 320 -57.37 0.34 -40.61
C ARG A 320 -57.94 0.65 -41.96
N MET A 321 -57.07 0.82 -42.99
CA MET A 321 -57.49 1.15 -44.35
C MET A 321 -57.84 -0.09 -45.16
N ASN A 322 -57.66 -1.29 -44.60
CA ASN A 322 -57.82 -2.58 -45.26
C ASN A 322 -57.06 -2.68 -46.58
N SER A 323 -55.84 -2.06 -46.61
CA SER A 323 -54.95 -2.12 -47.77
C SER A 323 -53.86 -3.20 -47.58
N GLU A 324 -53.33 -3.68 -48.69
CA GLU A 324 -52.30 -4.69 -48.68
C GLU A 324 -50.90 -4.06 -48.43
N SER A 325 -50.05 -4.78 -47.71
CA SER A 325 -48.67 -4.42 -47.52
C SER A 325 -47.76 -5.64 -47.52
N PHE A 326 -46.51 -5.45 -47.84
CA PHE A 326 -45.55 -6.54 -47.96
C PHE A 326 -44.21 -6.20 -47.36
N ILE A 327 -43.52 -7.23 -46.91
CA ILE A 327 -42.09 -7.23 -46.52
C ILE A 327 -41.30 -7.86 -47.67
N ILE A 328 -40.26 -7.18 -48.12
CA ILE A 328 -39.25 -7.73 -49.03
C ILE A 328 -37.95 -7.79 -48.26
N ILE A 329 -37.33 -9.00 -48.14
CA ILE A 329 -35.98 -9.16 -47.62
C ILE A 329 -35.11 -9.59 -48.79
N PHE A 330 -33.94 -8.99 -48.91
CA PHE A 330 -32.96 -9.43 -49.90
C PHE A 330 -31.54 -9.46 -49.34
N ASP A 331 -30.73 -10.34 -49.91
CA ASP A 331 -29.35 -10.57 -49.50
C ASP A 331 -28.46 -10.65 -50.75
N LEU A 332 -27.26 -10.10 -50.64
CA LEU A 332 -26.31 -10.04 -51.74
C LEU A 332 -25.64 -11.41 -51.98
N ASP A 333 -25.85 -11.95 -53.17
CA ASP A 333 -25.36 -13.26 -53.51
C ASP A 333 -23.82 -13.33 -53.51
N ASN A 334 -23.26 -14.24 -52.71
CA ASN A 334 -21.84 -14.49 -52.62
C ASN A 334 -21.01 -13.28 -52.20
N PHE A 335 -21.56 -12.37 -51.41
CA PHE A 335 -20.91 -11.11 -50.95
C PHE A 335 -19.60 -11.38 -50.18
N LYS A 336 -19.52 -12.49 -49.47
CA LYS A 336 -18.29 -12.92 -48.81
C LYS A 336 -17.14 -13.10 -49.79
N ASN A 337 -17.39 -13.67 -51.00
CA ASN A 337 -16.35 -13.83 -52.01
C ASN A 337 -15.80 -12.47 -52.51
N ILE A 338 -16.63 -11.41 -52.49
CA ILE A 338 -16.19 -10.04 -52.83
C ILE A 338 -15.24 -9.54 -51.75
N ASN A 339 -15.62 -9.70 -50.46
CA ASN A 339 -14.77 -9.31 -49.36
C ASN A 339 -13.43 -10.08 -49.35
N ASP A 340 -13.48 -11.41 -49.56
CA ASP A 340 -12.29 -12.28 -49.60
C ASP A 340 -11.36 -11.95 -50.77
N LYS A 341 -11.91 -11.56 -51.91
CA LYS A 341 -11.12 -11.29 -53.14
C LYS A 341 -10.63 -9.84 -53.26
N TYR A 342 -11.45 -8.86 -52.82
CA TYR A 342 -11.20 -7.46 -53.07
C TYR A 342 -11.05 -6.61 -51.78
N GLY A 343 -11.16 -7.29 -50.62
CA GLY A 343 -11.04 -6.68 -49.30
C GLY A 343 -12.36 -5.99 -48.82
N HIS A 344 -12.48 -5.83 -47.49
CA HIS A 344 -13.67 -5.30 -46.86
C HIS A 344 -14.04 -3.87 -47.36
N GLN A 345 -13.06 -3.05 -47.67
CA GLN A 345 -13.35 -1.69 -48.25
C GLN A 345 -14.09 -1.76 -49.57
N SER A 346 -13.81 -2.72 -50.40
CA SER A 346 -14.54 -2.96 -51.65
C SER A 346 -15.96 -3.45 -51.37
N GLY A 347 -16.13 -4.34 -50.37
CA GLY A 347 -17.45 -4.76 -49.89
C GLY A 347 -18.28 -3.60 -49.37
N ASP A 348 -17.68 -2.69 -48.63
CA ASP A 348 -18.37 -1.46 -48.15
C ASP A 348 -18.87 -0.60 -49.29
N ILE A 349 -18.08 -0.38 -50.35
CA ILE A 349 -18.49 0.32 -51.55
C ILE A 349 -19.67 -0.38 -52.22
N VAL A 350 -19.62 -1.74 -52.33
CA VAL A 350 -20.73 -2.52 -52.91
C VAL A 350 -22.02 -2.32 -52.11
N LEU A 351 -21.97 -2.35 -50.78
CA LEU A 351 -23.14 -2.14 -49.94
C LEU A 351 -23.71 -0.74 -50.11
N GLN A 352 -22.87 0.31 -50.20
CA GLN A 352 -23.28 1.67 -50.45
C GLN A 352 -23.97 1.83 -51.80
N GLU A 353 -23.37 1.30 -52.85
CA GLU A 353 -23.91 1.39 -54.21
C GLU A 353 -25.23 0.62 -54.40
N VAL A 354 -25.35 -0.55 -53.77
CA VAL A 354 -26.59 -1.34 -53.74
C VAL A 354 -27.69 -0.57 -52.99
N ALA A 355 -27.35 0.00 -51.84
CA ALA A 355 -28.31 0.83 -51.08
C ALA A 355 -28.79 2.03 -51.91
N ALA A 356 -27.86 2.81 -52.48
CA ALA A 356 -28.18 3.96 -53.30
C ALA A 356 -29.02 3.59 -54.53
N ARG A 357 -28.68 2.48 -55.20
CA ARG A 357 -29.42 1.94 -56.33
C ARG A 357 -30.84 1.53 -55.94
N THR A 358 -31.00 0.84 -54.82
CA THR A 358 -32.31 0.44 -54.28
C THR A 358 -33.18 1.65 -53.95
N VAL A 359 -32.63 2.67 -53.28
CA VAL A 359 -33.32 3.93 -52.97
C VAL A 359 -33.86 4.60 -54.26
N SER A 360 -33.07 4.59 -55.35
CA SER A 360 -33.47 5.23 -56.62
C SER A 360 -34.68 4.55 -57.29
N VAL A 361 -35.00 3.32 -56.91
CA VAL A 361 -36.12 2.53 -57.44
C VAL A 361 -37.37 2.64 -56.55
N LEU A 362 -37.19 2.90 -55.24
CA LEU A 362 -38.26 2.96 -54.26
C LEU A 362 -39.00 4.30 -54.28
N ARG A 363 -40.23 4.29 -53.77
CA ARG A 363 -41.04 5.50 -53.55
C ARG A 363 -40.61 6.17 -52.22
N PRO A 364 -40.81 7.51 -52.09
CA PRO A 364 -40.42 8.21 -50.85
C PRO A 364 -41.07 7.73 -49.56
N TYR A 365 -42.18 7.01 -49.64
CA TYR A 365 -42.90 6.48 -48.47
C TYR A 365 -42.65 4.97 -48.23
N ASP A 366 -41.89 4.28 -49.08
CA ASP A 366 -41.38 2.95 -48.82
C ASP A 366 -40.30 3.02 -47.75
N ILE A 367 -40.36 2.09 -46.78
CA ILE A 367 -39.36 2.08 -45.71
C ILE A 367 -38.28 1.06 -46.05
N PHE A 368 -37.07 1.55 -46.25
CA PHE A 368 -35.91 0.71 -46.62
C PHE A 368 -34.80 0.81 -45.57
N ALA A 369 -34.30 -0.33 -45.12
CA ALA A 369 -33.28 -0.39 -44.11
C ALA A 369 -32.25 -1.51 -44.39
N ARG A 370 -31.06 -1.33 -43.84
CA ARG A 370 -30.07 -2.40 -43.70
C ARG A 370 -30.44 -3.27 -42.49
N TYR A 371 -30.73 -4.55 -42.75
CA TYR A 371 -31.23 -5.46 -41.72
C TYR A 371 -30.12 -6.21 -41.01
N GLY A 372 -29.05 -6.57 -41.72
CA GLY A 372 -27.86 -7.27 -41.21
C GLY A 372 -26.63 -6.94 -42.06
N GLY A 373 -25.56 -7.70 -41.98
CA GLY A 373 -24.32 -7.48 -42.68
C GLY A 373 -24.50 -7.13 -44.17
N GLU A 374 -25.01 -8.07 -44.98
CA GLU A 374 -25.29 -7.95 -46.40
C GLU A 374 -26.78 -8.07 -46.74
N GLU A 375 -27.63 -8.01 -45.68
CA GLU A 375 -29.08 -8.14 -45.76
C GLU A 375 -29.78 -6.78 -45.69
N PHE A 376 -30.76 -6.64 -46.52
CA PHE A 376 -31.60 -5.46 -46.64
C PHE A 376 -33.08 -5.81 -46.52
N ILE A 377 -33.88 -4.90 -45.96
CA ILE A 377 -35.31 -5.08 -45.79
C ILE A 377 -36.10 -3.85 -46.28
N ILE A 378 -37.21 -4.10 -46.94
CA ILE A 378 -38.10 -3.08 -47.43
C ILE A 378 -39.53 -3.40 -46.96
N PHE A 379 -40.24 -2.37 -46.51
CA PHE A 379 -41.68 -2.40 -46.33
C PHE A 379 -42.36 -1.53 -47.33
N VAL A 380 -43.35 -2.08 -48.05
CA VAL A 380 -44.14 -1.39 -49.01
C VAL A 380 -45.62 -1.53 -48.66
N ALA A 381 -46.38 -0.44 -48.77
CA ALA A 381 -47.80 -0.42 -48.46
C ALA A 381 -48.59 0.09 -49.70
N ASP A 382 -49.89 -0.12 -49.64
CA ASP A 382 -50.83 0.31 -50.69
C ASP A 382 -50.45 -0.22 -52.10
N ILE A 383 -50.10 -1.52 -52.15
CA ILE A 383 -49.67 -2.23 -53.35
C ILE A 383 -50.22 -3.65 -53.36
N ASN A 384 -50.59 -4.18 -54.51
CA ASN A 384 -51.03 -5.57 -54.64
C ASN A 384 -49.87 -6.56 -54.88
N GLN A 385 -50.12 -7.84 -54.77
CA GLN A 385 -49.13 -8.91 -54.89
C GLN A 385 -48.37 -8.89 -56.22
N GLU A 386 -49.03 -8.67 -57.37
CA GLU A 386 -48.36 -8.63 -58.66
C GLU A 386 -47.38 -7.44 -58.76
N SER A 387 -47.81 -6.33 -58.25
CA SER A 387 -46.99 -5.10 -58.26
C SER A 387 -45.79 -5.17 -57.30
N VAL A 388 -45.88 -5.82 -56.13
CA VAL A 388 -44.74 -6.01 -55.24
C VAL A 388 -43.71 -6.97 -55.81
N VAL A 389 -44.14 -8.03 -56.46
CA VAL A 389 -43.23 -8.94 -57.21
C VAL A 389 -42.53 -8.21 -58.35
N PHE A 390 -43.27 -7.39 -59.10
CA PHE A 390 -42.66 -6.56 -60.14
C PHE A 390 -41.66 -5.53 -59.57
N LEU A 391 -41.96 -4.92 -58.45
CA LEU A 391 -41.04 -4.03 -57.78
C LEU A 391 -39.75 -4.73 -57.37
N ALA A 392 -39.85 -5.90 -56.70
CA ALA A 392 -38.69 -6.71 -56.29
C ALA A 392 -37.84 -7.14 -57.49
N GLU A 393 -38.48 -7.60 -58.58
CA GLU A 393 -37.78 -7.94 -59.83
C GLU A 393 -37.10 -6.72 -60.48
N ARG A 394 -37.71 -5.52 -60.41
CA ARG A 394 -37.10 -4.29 -60.90
C ARG A 394 -35.85 -3.95 -60.07
N ILE A 395 -35.90 -4.07 -58.74
CA ILE A 395 -34.75 -3.87 -57.87
C ILE A 395 -33.66 -4.89 -58.18
N ARG A 396 -34.01 -6.19 -58.26
CA ARG A 396 -33.08 -7.26 -58.61
C ARG A 396 -32.35 -7.01 -59.91
N LYS A 397 -33.08 -6.70 -60.95
CA LYS A 397 -32.48 -6.40 -62.26
C LYS A 397 -31.62 -5.14 -62.23
N SER A 398 -32.01 -4.12 -61.49
CA SER A 398 -31.23 -2.89 -61.33
C SER A 398 -29.89 -3.18 -60.62
N ILE A 399 -29.86 -4.05 -59.61
CA ILE A 399 -28.63 -4.51 -58.97
C ILE A 399 -27.78 -5.38 -59.88
N ALA A 400 -28.37 -6.38 -60.52
CA ALA A 400 -27.65 -7.34 -61.39
C ALA A 400 -26.99 -6.66 -62.61
N ASN A 401 -27.57 -5.58 -63.12
CA ASN A 401 -27.05 -4.83 -64.25
C ASN A 401 -26.10 -3.67 -63.90
N MET A 402 -25.80 -3.49 -62.62
CA MET A 402 -24.95 -2.45 -62.14
C MET A 402 -23.48 -2.85 -62.14
N GLU A 403 -22.63 -2.05 -62.77
CA GLU A 403 -21.17 -2.17 -62.63
C GLU A 403 -20.69 -1.26 -61.52
N ILE A 404 -20.15 -1.86 -60.47
CA ILE A 404 -19.62 -1.15 -59.30
C ILE A 404 -18.11 -1.00 -59.48
N LYS A 405 -17.62 0.23 -59.49
CA LYS A 405 -16.20 0.53 -59.56
C LYS A 405 -15.59 0.44 -58.17
N VAL A 406 -14.71 -0.51 -57.96
CA VAL A 406 -13.92 -0.63 -56.72
C VAL A 406 -12.43 -0.58 -57.06
N LEU A 407 -11.67 0.17 -56.29
CA LEU A 407 -10.22 0.34 -56.40
C LEU A 407 -9.59 0.07 -57.78
N ASN A 408 -9.51 -1.17 -58.26
CA ASN A 408 -8.88 -1.55 -59.52
C ASN A 408 -9.74 -2.52 -60.36
N ALA A 409 -11.02 -2.65 -60.10
CA ALA A 409 -11.90 -3.60 -60.79
C ALA A 409 -13.31 -3.08 -60.91
N ASN A 410 -14.04 -3.55 -61.94
CA ASN A 410 -15.49 -3.44 -62.02
C ASN A 410 -16.10 -4.74 -61.46
N ILE A 411 -16.98 -4.62 -60.51
CA ILE A 411 -17.65 -5.74 -59.87
C ILE A 411 -19.13 -5.71 -60.29
N THR A 412 -19.66 -6.88 -60.63
CA THR A 412 -21.08 -7.16 -60.75
C THR A 412 -21.52 -8.03 -59.59
N ILE A 413 -22.67 -7.74 -59.01
CA ILE A 413 -23.25 -8.55 -57.92
C ILE A 413 -24.72 -8.80 -58.21
N THR A 414 -25.21 -9.93 -57.73
CA THR A 414 -26.64 -10.23 -57.79
C THR A 414 -27.21 -10.29 -56.37
N ALA A 415 -28.49 -10.29 -56.25
CA ALA A 415 -29.19 -10.43 -54.98
C ALA A 415 -30.38 -11.37 -55.09
N SER A 416 -30.61 -12.15 -54.07
CA SER A 416 -31.79 -12.99 -53.93
C SER A 416 -32.83 -12.30 -53.04
N PHE A 417 -34.09 -12.48 -53.37
CA PHE A 417 -35.19 -11.76 -52.77
C PHE A 417 -36.26 -12.72 -52.22
N GLY A 418 -36.74 -12.43 -51.04
CA GLY A 418 -37.93 -13.08 -50.44
C GLY A 418 -39.00 -12.05 -50.14
N ILE A 419 -40.22 -12.37 -50.50
CA ILE A 419 -41.39 -11.50 -50.26
C ILE A 419 -42.45 -12.24 -49.45
N ALA A 420 -43.07 -11.55 -48.51
CA ALA A 420 -44.22 -12.02 -47.78
C ALA A 420 -45.24 -10.91 -47.56
N ALA A 421 -46.53 -11.34 -47.52
CA ALA A 421 -47.58 -10.45 -47.10
C ALA A 421 -47.46 -10.05 -45.64
N ALA A 422 -47.72 -8.74 -45.35
CA ALA A 422 -47.72 -8.21 -44.00
C ALA A 422 -49.16 -7.87 -43.59
N ALA A 423 -49.41 -6.65 -43.09
CA ALA A 423 -50.77 -6.23 -42.73
C ALA A 423 -51.72 -6.21 -43.96
N PRO A 424 -53.00 -6.51 -43.84
CA PRO A 424 -53.67 -6.88 -42.57
C PRO A 424 -53.60 -8.38 -42.22
N VAL A 425 -52.91 -9.20 -43.00
CA VAL A 425 -52.88 -10.66 -42.89
C VAL A 425 -51.97 -11.15 -41.80
N ASN A 426 -50.79 -10.59 -41.67
CA ASN A 426 -49.75 -11.01 -40.71
C ASN A 426 -49.28 -9.86 -39.83
N ASP A 427 -48.82 -10.18 -38.63
CA ASP A 427 -48.00 -9.25 -37.84
C ASP A 427 -46.59 -9.09 -38.44
N LEU A 428 -45.84 -8.09 -37.98
CA LEU A 428 -44.51 -7.78 -38.53
C LEU A 428 -43.50 -8.93 -38.35
N THR A 429 -43.55 -9.61 -37.24
CA THR A 429 -42.62 -10.71 -36.92
C THR A 429 -42.85 -11.92 -37.84
N ASN A 430 -44.07 -12.29 -38.02
CA ASN A 430 -44.46 -13.40 -38.93
C ASN A 430 -44.15 -13.03 -40.40
N ALA A 431 -44.49 -11.79 -40.81
CA ALA A 431 -44.20 -11.31 -42.17
C ALA A 431 -42.69 -11.37 -42.48
N ILE A 432 -41.82 -10.95 -41.53
CA ILE A 432 -40.38 -11.04 -41.65
C ILE A 432 -39.91 -12.51 -41.77
N SER A 433 -40.43 -13.39 -40.91
CA SER A 433 -40.09 -14.84 -40.92
C SER A 433 -40.49 -15.52 -42.24
N PHE A 434 -41.63 -15.18 -42.78
CA PHE A 434 -42.10 -15.70 -44.06
C PHE A 434 -41.26 -15.16 -45.24
N ALA A 435 -40.89 -13.90 -45.23
CA ALA A 435 -40.02 -13.30 -46.24
C ALA A 435 -38.62 -13.92 -46.20
N ASP A 436 -38.08 -14.16 -44.98
CA ASP A 436 -36.80 -14.87 -44.81
C ASP A 436 -36.80 -16.31 -45.35
N SER A 437 -37.91 -17.04 -45.08
CA SER A 437 -38.13 -18.36 -45.64
C SER A 437 -38.17 -18.36 -47.18
N ALA A 438 -38.84 -17.35 -47.76
CA ALA A 438 -38.85 -17.15 -49.21
C ALA A 438 -37.48 -16.80 -49.76
N LEU A 439 -36.71 -15.94 -49.08
CA LEU A 439 -35.32 -15.63 -49.46
C LEU A 439 -34.43 -16.87 -49.44
N TYR A 440 -34.60 -17.74 -48.46
CA TYR A 440 -33.86 -18.99 -48.40
C TYR A 440 -34.14 -19.88 -49.60
N ILE A 441 -35.41 -20.00 -50.02
CA ILE A 441 -35.79 -20.75 -51.22
C ILE A 441 -35.17 -20.13 -52.47
N ALA A 442 -35.23 -18.83 -52.61
CA ALA A 442 -34.59 -18.12 -53.72
C ALA A 442 -33.09 -18.43 -53.85
N LYS A 443 -32.38 -18.49 -52.72
CA LYS A 443 -30.95 -18.87 -52.66
C LYS A 443 -30.72 -20.35 -53.04
N GLN A 444 -31.59 -21.27 -52.61
CA GLN A 444 -31.47 -22.70 -52.96
C GLN A 444 -31.76 -22.96 -54.42
N GLU A 445 -32.68 -22.30 -55.01
CA GLU A 445 -33.09 -22.49 -56.43
C GLU A 445 -32.10 -21.90 -57.43
N GLY A 446 -30.95 -21.38 -57.00
CA GLY A 446 -29.91 -20.88 -57.88
C GLY A 446 -29.65 -19.40 -57.84
N ARG A 447 -30.14 -18.73 -56.81
CA ARG A 447 -29.90 -17.30 -56.56
C ARG A 447 -30.41 -16.35 -57.63
N ASN A 448 -30.11 -15.05 -57.47
CA ASN A 448 -30.49 -13.99 -58.45
C ASN A 448 -31.95 -14.09 -58.91
N ARG A 449 -32.87 -14.23 -57.96
CA ARG A 449 -34.31 -14.37 -58.21
C ARG A 449 -35.16 -13.83 -57.08
N VAL A 450 -36.42 -13.68 -57.37
CA VAL A 450 -37.46 -13.31 -56.39
C VAL A 450 -38.31 -14.57 -56.11
N HIS A 451 -38.55 -14.83 -54.82
CA HIS A 451 -39.50 -15.86 -54.39
C HIS A 451 -40.56 -15.21 -53.49
N PHE A 452 -41.82 -15.57 -53.73
CA PHE A 452 -42.92 -15.08 -52.90
C PHE A 452 -43.43 -16.19 -51.96
N SER A 453 -43.52 -15.89 -50.69
CA SER A 453 -44.01 -16.84 -49.70
C SER A 453 -45.53 -17.00 -49.86
N ILE A 454 -45.96 -18.18 -50.32
CA ILE A 454 -47.35 -18.55 -50.36
C ILE A 454 -47.75 -18.99 -48.96
N VAL A 455 -48.37 -18.05 -48.19
CA VAL A 455 -48.94 -18.41 -46.89
C VAL A 455 -50.22 -19.23 -47.21
N THR A 456 -50.09 -20.55 -47.11
CA THR A 456 -51.29 -21.38 -47.01
C THR A 456 -51.84 -21.13 -45.60
N GLN A 457 -52.96 -20.42 -45.51
CA GLN A 457 -53.72 -20.34 -44.26
C GLN A 457 -54.01 -21.77 -43.80
N LEU A 458 -53.37 -22.21 -42.68
CA LEU A 458 -53.81 -23.37 -41.92
C LEU A 458 -54.98 -22.99 -41.02
#